data_b6dcc4e9ee4ab9cea60a9e4f03511ee2
#
_entry.id   b6dcc4e9ee4ab9cea60a9e4f03511ee2
#
_cell.length_a   1.000
_cell.length_b   1.000
_cell.length_c   1.000
_cell.angle_alpha   90.00
_cell.angle_beta   90.00
_cell.angle_gamma   90.00
#
_symmetry.space_group_name_H-M   'P 1'
#
loop_
_entity.id
_entity.type
_entity.pdbx_description
1 polymer ?
#
loop_
_entity_poly.entity_id
_entity_poly.type
_entity_poly.pdbx_seq_one_letter_code
_entity_poly.pdbx_strand_id
1 'polypeptide(L)'
;MPVVEAGQPAPEFSLATYEGDRFTREDLLGRITVLVFYPHAFSPICTDQLSVYQEVLEDFTERGATLYGVSCDSVWAQQAFREKLGTTIEQLSDFEPKGEACRAFGVLHPAGFPERALVMTGPDGVVLWSHQAENPGVLPGANLIFDALDAVSV
;
A
#
# COMPACT_ATOMS: atom_id res chain seq x y z
N MET A 1 -16.18 0.19 -7.47
CA MET A 1 -16.45 0.34 -6.02
C MET A 1 -15.52 1.39 -5.44
N PRO A 2 -16.00 2.23 -4.53
CA PRO A 2 -15.12 3.22 -3.91
C PRO A 2 -14.09 2.53 -3.00
N VAL A 3 -12.99 3.25 -2.74
CA VAL A 3 -11.98 2.79 -1.79
C VAL A 3 -12.62 2.57 -0.42
N VAL A 4 -12.12 1.58 0.32
CA VAL A 4 -12.60 1.32 1.69
C VAL A 4 -12.48 2.57 2.56
N GLU A 5 -13.40 2.72 3.50
CA GLU A 5 -13.48 3.91 4.34
C GLU A 5 -13.11 3.64 5.80
N ALA A 6 -12.70 4.70 6.49
CA ALA A 6 -12.41 4.65 7.92
C ALA A 6 -13.61 4.09 8.69
N GLY A 7 -13.32 3.22 9.65
CA GLY A 7 -14.34 2.56 10.47
C GLY A 7 -14.79 1.21 9.95
N GLN A 8 -14.49 0.90 8.70
CA GLN A 8 -14.81 -0.42 8.13
C GLN A 8 -13.70 -1.42 8.48
N PRO A 9 -14.03 -2.68 8.76
CA PRO A 9 -13.01 -3.72 8.87
C PRO A 9 -12.31 -3.87 7.52
N ALA A 10 -11.01 -4.14 7.52
CA ALA A 10 -10.30 -4.46 6.28
C ALA A 10 -10.97 -5.69 5.65
N PRO A 11 -11.10 -5.72 4.32
CA PRO A 11 -11.70 -6.89 3.64
C PRO A 11 -10.77 -8.09 3.74
N GLU A 12 -11.30 -9.28 3.47
CA GLU A 12 -10.47 -10.46 3.28
C GLU A 12 -9.65 -10.27 2.01
N PHE A 13 -8.35 -10.57 2.08
CA PHE A 13 -7.45 -10.48 0.94
C PHE A 13 -6.25 -11.39 1.13
N SER A 14 -5.53 -11.63 0.04
CA SER A 14 -4.30 -12.41 0.08
C SER A 14 -3.36 -11.89 -1.01
N LEU A 15 -2.15 -11.50 -0.59
CA LEU A 15 -1.11 -10.97 -1.46
C LEU A 15 0.12 -11.86 -1.36
N ALA A 16 0.87 -12.00 -2.45
CA ALA A 16 2.08 -12.81 -2.45
C ALA A 16 3.29 -12.00 -1.99
N THR A 17 4.18 -12.64 -1.21
CA THR A 17 5.46 -12.05 -0.84
C THR A 17 6.57 -12.66 -1.71
N TYR A 18 7.69 -11.96 -1.83
CA TYR A 18 8.84 -12.46 -2.57
C TYR A 18 9.39 -13.76 -1.97
N GLU A 19 9.27 -13.90 -0.65
CA GLU A 19 9.75 -15.08 0.09
C GLU A 19 8.87 -16.32 -0.12
N GLY A 20 7.72 -16.16 -0.81
CA GLY A 20 6.83 -17.28 -1.09
C GLY A 20 5.68 -17.46 -0.11
N ASP A 21 5.52 -16.53 0.80
CA ASP A 21 4.42 -16.54 1.77
C ASP A 21 3.22 -15.74 1.26
N ARG A 22 2.12 -15.77 2.02
CA ARG A 22 0.94 -14.95 1.74
C ARG A 22 0.79 -13.93 2.85
N PHE A 23 0.53 -12.68 2.46
CA PHE A 23 0.20 -11.60 3.38
C PHE A 23 -1.32 -11.42 3.35
N THR A 24 -1.95 -11.59 4.49
CA THR A 24 -3.42 -11.62 4.60
C THR A 24 -3.90 -10.61 5.64
N ARG A 25 -5.21 -10.52 5.78
CA ARG A 25 -5.85 -9.65 6.77
C ARG A 25 -5.28 -9.85 8.19
N GLU A 26 -4.94 -11.09 8.56
CA GLU A 26 -4.39 -11.38 9.87
C GLU A 26 -3.04 -10.72 10.12
N ASP A 27 -2.27 -10.46 9.05
CA ASP A 27 -0.97 -9.80 9.16
C ASP A 27 -1.09 -8.31 9.48
N LEU A 28 -2.29 -7.75 9.36
CA LEU A 28 -2.54 -6.36 9.74
C LEU A 28 -2.66 -6.18 11.26
N LEU A 29 -2.93 -7.26 12.00
CA LEU A 29 -3.19 -7.18 13.42
C LEU A 29 -1.92 -6.86 14.22
N GLY A 30 -2.09 -6.08 15.28
CA GLY A 30 -1.02 -5.77 16.23
C GLY A 30 -0.14 -4.58 15.88
N ARG A 31 -0.43 -3.89 14.77
CA ARG A 31 0.35 -2.72 14.33
C ARG A 31 -0.45 -1.83 13.42
N ILE A 32 0.07 -0.61 13.19
CA ILE A 32 -0.49 0.29 12.17
C ILE A 32 0.19 -0.05 10.84
N THR A 33 -0.60 -0.32 9.82
CA THR A 33 -0.11 -0.68 8.49
C THR A 33 -0.62 0.33 7.47
N VAL A 34 0.26 0.75 6.56
CA VAL A 34 -0.13 1.59 5.42
C VAL A 34 0.14 0.79 4.16
N LEU A 35 -0.93 0.47 3.44
CA LEU A 35 -0.83 -0.18 2.13
C LEU A 35 -0.76 0.90 1.06
N VAL A 36 0.33 0.91 0.32
CA VAL A 36 0.60 1.90 -0.73
C VAL A 36 0.32 1.22 -2.06
N PHE A 37 -0.89 1.42 -2.59
CA PHE A 37 -1.27 0.87 -3.90
C PHE A 37 -0.72 1.76 -5.00
N TYR A 38 -0.03 1.16 -5.97
CA TYR A 38 0.54 1.90 -7.09
C TYR A 38 0.36 1.11 -8.39
N PRO A 39 0.20 1.83 -9.54
CA PRO A 39 -0.16 1.17 -10.81
C PRO A 39 0.84 0.17 -11.35
N HIS A 40 2.12 0.53 -11.48
CA HIS A 40 3.12 -0.31 -12.11
C HIS A 40 4.52 -0.07 -11.55
N ALA A 41 5.24 -1.14 -11.24
CA ALA A 41 6.66 -1.07 -10.94
C ALA A 41 7.39 -0.42 -12.13
N PHE A 42 8.41 0.36 -11.83
CA PHE A 42 9.25 1.08 -12.80
C PHE A 42 8.60 2.26 -13.52
N SER A 43 7.31 2.53 -13.32
CA SER A 43 6.71 3.73 -13.89
C SER A 43 7.27 4.98 -13.18
N PRO A 44 7.38 6.16 -13.88
CA PRO A 44 8.02 7.34 -13.28
C PRO A 44 7.39 7.81 -11.98
N ILE A 45 6.07 7.92 -11.92
CA ILE A 45 5.37 8.39 -10.71
C ILE A 45 5.50 7.40 -9.56
N CYS A 46 5.42 6.10 -9.84
CA CYS A 46 5.58 5.07 -8.80
C CYS A 46 7.00 5.07 -8.24
N THR A 47 8.00 5.27 -9.11
CA THR A 47 9.39 5.41 -8.70
C THR A 47 9.56 6.59 -7.76
N ASP A 48 9.02 7.75 -8.14
CA ASP A 48 9.09 8.96 -7.33
C ASP A 48 8.38 8.79 -6.00
N GLN A 49 7.18 8.18 -6.01
CA GLN A 49 6.38 7.96 -4.81
C GLN A 49 7.14 7.13 -3.77
N LEU A 50 7.65 5.98 -4.18
CA LEU A 50 8.37 5.11 -3.24
C LEU A 50 9.68 5.72 -2.77
N SER A 51 10.35 6.48 -3.63
CA SER A 51 11.59 7.18 -3.25
C SER A 51 11.31 8.25 -2.20
N VAL A 52 10.24 9.03 -2.37
CA VAL A 52 9.84 10.05 -1.40
C VAL A 52 9.52 9.41 -0.06
N TYR A 53 8.75 8.32 -0.06
CA TYR A 53 8.38 7.63 1.18
C TYR A 53 9.60 7.00 1.86
N GLN A 54 10.56 6.51 1.09
CA GLN A 54 11.79 5.95 1.65
C GLN A 54 12.60 6.98 2.41
N GLU A 55 12.66 8.22 1.94
CA GLU A 55 13.39 9.29 2.60
C GLU A 55 12.90 9.56 4.02
N VAL A 56 11.61 9.35 4.28
CA VAL A 56 11.00 9.60 5.59
C VAL A 56 10.51 8.33 6.27
N LEU A 57 10.96 7.17 5.80
CA LEU A 57 10.49 5.88 6.29
C LEU A 57 10.77 5.69 7.78
N GLU A 58 11.92 6.15 8.25
CA GLU A 58 12.29 6.06 9.66
C GLU A 58 11.29 6.79 10.57
N ASP A 59 10.80 7.95 10.11
CA ASP A 59 9.80 8.72 10.85
C ASP A 59 8.48 7.97 10.97
N PHE A 60 8.07 7.26 9.93
CA PHE A 60 6.87 6.41 9.98
C PHE A 60 7.07 5.26 10.97
N THR A 61 8.23 4.61 10.91
CA THR A 61 8.56 3.49 11.79
C THR A 61 8.56 3.92 13.26
N GLU A 62 9.11 5.10 13.56
CA GLU A 62 9.11 5.67 14.90
C GLU A 62 7.71 5.91 15.44
N ARG A 63 6.75 6.17 14.56
CA ARG A 63 5.34 6.34 14.92
C ARG A 63 4.57 5.03 14.95
N GLY A 64 5.25 3.90 14.77
CA GLY A 64 4.65 2.57 14.82
C GLY A 64 3.95 2.15 13.53
N ALA A 65 4.20 2.83 12.42
CA ALA A 65 3.59 2.51 11.14
C ALA A 65 4.56 1.75 10.23
N THR A 66 4.06 0.70 9.59
CA THR A 66 4.82 -0.08 8.60
C THR A 66 4.17 0.13 7.23
N LEU A 67 4.99 0.45 6.24
CA LEU A 67 4.53 0.64 4.85
C LEU A 67 4.79 -0.60 4.01
N TYR A 68 3.83 -0.92 3.15
CA TYR A 68 3.97 -1.97 2.14
C TYR A 68 3.52 -1.40 0.80
N GLY A 69 4.31 -1.65 -0.26
CA GLY A 69 3.89 -1.33 -1.61
C GLY A 69 3.05 -2.47 -2.18
N VAL A 70 1.97 -2.15 -2.87
CA VAL A 70 1.08 -3.14 -3.48
C VAL A 70 0.85 -2.81 -4.95
N SER A 71 1.10 -3.77 -5.81
CA SER A 71 0.83 -3.66 -7.25
C SER A 71 0.41 -5.01 -7.81
N CYS A 72 -0.04 -5.02 -9.05
CA CYS A 72 -0.39 -6.25 -9.75
C CYS A 72 0.80 -6.85 -10.49
N ASP A 73 2.01 -6.33 -10.28
CA ASP A 73 3.23 -6.90 -10.85
C ASP A 73 3.59 -8.21 -10.15
N SER A 74 4.35 -9.07 -10.82
CA SER A 74 4.83 -10.29 -10.20
C SER A 74 5.81 -9.99 -9.07
N VAL A 75 6.00 -10.93 -8.16
CA VAL A 75 6.98 -10.77 -7.06
C VAL A 75 8.40 -10.55 -7.60
N TRP A 76 8.72 -11.15 -8.76
CA TRP A 76 10.02 -10.97 -9.39
C TRP A 76 10.23 -9.54 -9.89
N ALA A 77 9.21 -8.97 -10.54
CA ALA A 77 9.27 -7.58 -11.02
C ALA A 77 9.34 -6.61 -9.85
N GLN A 78 8.57 -6.85 -8.79
CA GLN A 78 8.59 -6.02 -7.59
C GLN A 78 9.94 -6.07 -6.88
N GLN A 79 10.57 -7.22 -6.81
CA GLN A 79 11.88 -7.36 -6.17
C GLN A 79 12.95 -6.61 -6.97
N ALA A 80 12.93 -6.72 -8.30
CA ALA A 80 13.83 -5.96 -9.16
C ALA A 80 13.64 -4.45 -8.99
N PHE A 81 12.39 -4.01 -8.89
CA PHE A 81 12.05 -2.60 -8.67
C PHE A 81 12.59 -2.11 -7.32
N ARG A 82 12.38 -2.91 -6.28
CA ARG A 82 12.85 -2.61 -4.93
C ARG A 82 14.38 -2.46 -4.91
N GLU A 83 15.09 -3.38 -5.54
CA GLU A 83 16.55 -3.36 -5.62
C GLU A 83 17.05 -2.15 -6.40
N LYS A 84 16.40 -1.84 -7.53
CA LYS A 84 16.77 -0.69 -8.34
C LYS A 84 16.63 0.62 -7.58
N LEU A 85 15.56 0.77 -6.79
CA LEU A 85 15.33 1.98 -6.00
C LEU A 85 16.17 2.02 -4.72
N GLY A 86 16.67 0.87 -4.26
CA GLY A 86 17.32 0.78 -2.96
C GLY A 86 16.34 1.00 -1.81
N THR A 87 15.06 0.71 -2.02
CA THR A 87 14.05 0.90 -0.98
C THR A 87 13.95 -0.32 -0.06
N THR A 88 13.71 -0.07 1.23
CA THR A 88 13.44 -1.12 2.20
C THR A 88 11.94 -1.35 2.39
N ILE A 89 11.10 -0.59 1.69
CA ILE A 89 9.63 -0.80 1.72
C ILE A 89 9.32 -2.14 1.08
N GLU A 90 8.74 -3.05 1.86
CA GLU A 90 8.40 -4.38 1.40
C GLU A 90 7.28 -4.33 0.37
N GLN A 91 7.36 -5.20 -0.65
CA GLN A 91 6.40 -5.22 -1.74
C GLN A 91 5.51 -6.45 -1.64
N LEU A 92 4.22 -6.25 -1.91
CA LEU A 92 3.21 -7.31 -1.89
C LEU A 92 2.56 -7.37 -3.27
N SER A 93 2.39 -8.57 -3.80
CA SER A 93 1.96 -8.77 -5.18
C SER A 93 0.51 -9.23 -5.28
N ASP A 94 -0.28 -8.53 -6.08
CA ASP A 94 -1.65 -8.88 -6.43
C ASP A 94 -1.72 -9.42 -7.86
N PHE A 95 -0.69 -10.20 -8.25
CA PHE A 95 -0.51 -10.71 -9.60
C PHE A 95 -1.47 -11.86 -9.93
N GLU A 96 -1.70 -12.78 -8.97
CA GLU A 96 -2.51 -13.98 -9.22
C GLU A 96 -3.29 -14.40 -7.98
N PRO A 97 -4.62 -14.41 -8.00
CA PRO A 97 -5.49 -13.95 -9.09
C PRO A 97 -5.40 -12.44 -9.27
N LYS A 98 -5.18 -12.01 -10.50
CA LYS A 98 -4.83 -10.62 -10.78
C LYS A 98 -5.88 -9.63 -10.27
N GLY A 99 -5.44 -8.70 -9.44
CA GLY A 99 -6.28 -7.60 -8.97
C GLY A 99 -7.32 -7.98 -7.94
N GLU A 100 -7.32 -9.21 -7.43
CA GLU A 100 -8.34 -9.65 -6.48
C GLU A 100 -8.30 -8.83 -5.18
N ALA A 101 -7.11 -8.63 -4.61
CA ALA A 101 -6.97 -7.82 -3.40
C ALA A 101 -7.30 -6.36 -3.68
N CYS A 102 -6.83 -5.81 -4.79
CA CYS A 102 -7.14 -4.43 -5.15
C CYS A 102 -8.65 -4.22 -5.33
N ARG A 103 -9.34 -5.18 -5.89
CA ARG A 103 -10.80 -5.12 -6.02
C ARG A 103 -11.46 -5.11 -4.65
N ALA A 104 -10.98 -5.95 -3.72
CA ALA A 104 -11.53 -6.02 -2.38
C ALA A 104 -11.41 -4.69 -1.64
N PHE A 105 -10.29 -3.98 -1.84
CA PHE A 105 -10.09 -2.65 -1.23
C PHE A 105 -10.76 -1.52 -2.02
N GLY A 106 -11.34 -1.80 -3.18
CA GLY A 106 -11.99 -0.79 -3.99
C GLY A 106 -11.02 0.10 -4.76
N VAL A 107 -9.83 -0.40 -5.05
CA VAL A 107 -8.77 0.38 -5.70
C VAL A 107 -8.30 -0.23 -7.03
N LEU A 108 -9.09 -1.08 -7.65
CA LEU A 108 -8.74 -1.64 -8.95
C LEU A 108 -9.24 -0.73 -10.08
N HIS A 109 -8.28 -0.24 -10.89
CA HIS A 109 -8.60 0.55 -12.07
C HIS A 109 -9.26 -0.34 -13.13
N PRO A 110 -10.23 0.18 -13.92
CA PRO A 110 -10.87 -0.61 -14.98
C PRO A 110 -9.91 -1.26 -15.98
N ALA A 111 -8.72 -0.68 -16.15
CA ALA A 111 -7.70 -1.23 -17.05
C ALA A 111 -6.91 -2.39 -16.42
N GLY A 112 -7.21 -2.79 -15.19
CA GLY A 112 -6.61 -3.97 -14.57
C GLY A 112 -5.35 -3.74 -13.74
N PHE A 113 -5.08 -2.50 -13.34
CA PHE A 113 -3.98 -2.18 -12.42
C PHE A 113 -4.52 -1.41 -11.22
N PRO A 114 -3.76 -1.33 -10.11
CA PRO A 114 -4.24 -0.57 -8.96
C PRO A 114 -4.36 0.92 -9.26
N GLU A 115 -5.39 1.54 -8.70
CA GLU A 115 -5.43 2.99 -8.59
C GLU A 115 -4.31 3.42 -7.65
N ARG A 116 -3.90 4.69 -7.72
CA ARG A 116 -2.91 5.22 -6.77
C ARG A 116 -3.65 5.61 -5.49
N ALA A 117 -3.51 4.77 -4.47
CA ALA A 117 -4.28 4.88 -3.24
C ALA A 117 -3.46 4.49 -2.01
N LEU A 118 -3.87 5.01 -0.87
CA LEU A 118 -3.28 4.71 0.43
C LEU A 118 -4.39 4.19 1.34
N VAL A 119 -4.13 3.10 2.06
CA VAL A 119 -5.06 2.57 3.07
C VAL A 119 -4.28 2.32 4.35
N MET A 120 -4.71 2.96 5.43
CA MET A 120 -4.12 2.79 6.75
C MET A 120 -5.05 1.95 7.62
N THR A 121 -4.51 0.88 8.23
CA THR A 121 -5.26 0.05 9.16
C THR A 121 -4.64 0.09 10.53
N GLY A 122 -5.47 -0.09 11.56
CA GLY A 122 -5.03 -0.12 12.95
C GLY A 122 -4.72 -1.53 13.44
N PRO A 123 -4.27 -1.64 14.70
CA PRO A 123 -3.91 -2.94 15.29
C PRO A 123 -5.05 -3.96 15.35
N ASP A 124 -6.28 -3.52 15.24
CA ASP A 124 -7.47 -4.39 15.22
C ASP A 124 -7.91 -4.77 13.79
N GLY A 125 -7.17 -4.33 12.77
CA GLY A 125 -7.50 -4.61 11.37
C GLY A 125 -8.61 -3.74 10.82
N VAL A 126 -9.00 -2.68 11.53
CA VAL A 126 -10.02 -1.73 11.06
C VAL A 126 -9.34 -0.60 10.30
N VAL A 127 -9.95 -0.17 9.20
CA VAL A 127 -9.43 0.95 8.41
C VAL A 127 -9.51 2.24 9.24
N LEU A 128 -8.38 2.89 9.41
CA LEU A 128 -8.29 4.17 10.12
C LEU A 128 -8.44 5.35 9.18
N TRP A 129 -7.97 5.20 7.95
CA TRP A 129 -7.92 6.27 6.96
C TRP A 129 -7.65 5.68 5.59
N SER A 130 -8.17 6.31 4.56
CA SER A 130 -7.85 5.96 3.17
C SER A 130 -7.84 7.21 2.30
N HIS A 131 -7.12 7.13 1.19
CA HIS A 131 -7.01 8.20 0.23
C HIS A 131 -6.82 7.61 -1.17
N GLN A 132 -7.55 8.12 -2.14
CA GLN A 132 -7.33 7.75 -3.54
C GLN A 132 -7.02 9.02 -4.31
N ALA A 133 -5.93 9.03 -5.07
CA ALA A 133 -5.57 10.15 -5.91
C ALA A 133 -6.61 10.34 -7.02
N GLU A 134 -6.77 11.57 -7.51
CA GLU A 134 -7.72 11.87 -8.58
C GLU A 134 -7.49 11.01 -9.83
N ASN A 135 -6.21 10.73 -10.12
CA ASN A 135 -5.81 9.88 -11.24
C ASN A 135 -4.42 9.30 -10.95
N PRO A 136 -3.98 8.27 -11.70
CA PRO A 136 -2.69 7.64 -11.45
C PRO A 136 -1.46 8.54 -11.63
N GLY A 137 -1.62 9.70 -12.26
CA GLY A 137 -0.53 10.67 -12.44
C GLY A 137 -0.29 11.58 -11.25
N VAL A 138 -1.16 11.54 -10.24
CA VAL A 138 -1.05 12.40 -9.05
C VAL A 138 -0.38 11.62 -7.91
N LEU A 139 0.79 12.09 -7.47
CA LEU A 139 1.53 11.45 -6.38
C LEU A 139 1.03 11.96 -5.02
N PRO A 140 0.47 11.06 -4.15
CA PRO A 140 0.12 11.47 -2.79
C PRO A 140 1.38 11.75 -1.98
N GLY A 141 1.50 12.95 -1.43
CA GLY A 141 2.66 13.31 -0.63
C GLY A 141 2.72 12.55 0.70
N ALA A 142 3.92 12.40 1.24
CA ALA A 142 4.12 11.75 2.54
C ALA A 142 3.40 12.48 3.67
N ASN A 143 3.16 13.79 3.51
CA ASN A 143 2.41 14.59 4.49
C ASN A 143 1.01 14.03 4.75
N LEU A 144 0.38 13.44 3.75
CA LEU A 144 -0.95 12.84 3.94
C LEU A 144 -0.91 11.71 4.96
N ILE A 145 0.14 10.89 4.90
CA ILE A 145 0.31 9.79 5.84
C ILE A 145 0.61 10.32 7.24
N PHE A 146 1.49 11.32 7.36
CA PHE A 146 1.80 11.94 8.65
C PHE A 146 0.56 12.57 9.28
N ASP A 147 -0.23 13.30 8.49
CA ASP A 147 -1.47 13.92 8.97
C ASP A 147 -2.45 12.86 9.46
N ALA A 148 -2.57 11.74 8.73
CA ALA A 148 -3.43 10.65 9.14
C ALA A 148 -2.95 10.00 10.44
N LEU A 149 -1.64 9.81 10.60
CA LEU A 149 -1.07 9.27 11.83
C LEU A 149 -1.31 10.21 13.01
N ASP A 150 -1.18 11.52 12.81
CA ASP A 150 -1.45 12.50 13.85
C ASP A 150 -2.91 12.47 14.29
N ALA A 151 -3.83 12.27 13.36
CA ALA A 151 -5.26 12.24 13.64
C ALA A 151 -5.69 11.00 14.44
N VAL A 152 -4.96 9.88 14.33
CA VAL A 152 -5.28 8.64 15.04
C VAL A 152 -4.43 8.41 16.28
N SER A 153 -3.40 9.22 16.47
CA SER A 153 -2.54 9.19 17.66
C SER A 153 -3.20 9.97 18.79
N VAL A 154 -3.78 9.27 19.72
CA VAL A 154 -4.45 9.93 20.84
C VAL A 154 -3.70 9.59 22.13
#